data_2988be1d3dc8989cbcfa8b017cab125b
#
_entry.id   2988be1d3dc8989cbcfa8b017cab125b
#
_cell.length_a   1.000
_cell.length_b   1.000
_cell.length_c   1.000
_cell.angle_alpha   90.00
_cell.angle_beta   90.00
_cell.angle_gamma   90.00
#
_symmetry.space_group_name_H-M   'P 1'
#
loop_
_entity.id
_entity.type
_entity.pdbx_description
1 polymer ?
#
loop_
_entity_poly.entity_id
_entity_poly.type
_entity_poly.pdbx_seq_one_letter_code
_entity_poly.pdbx_strand_id
1 'polypeptide(L)'
;MWEDEKVSVPLLSVENDAFYVFTHFLQHFYKGGVGLRQICDWCRLLWTCRDKLELQSLRSRIHRAGLTSEWKAFGAFAVKYLGMPTEAMPFYSADSGWMRKADKICSFILEVGNMGHNRDSSFFRKYPYVIRKACSLGRRISDLCHHARIFPLDSARFSFAIIVNGIKSALRGE
;
A
#
# COMPACT_ATOMS: atom_id res chain seq x y z
N MET A 1 -15.00 -27.37 31.62
CA MET A 1 -14.27 -28.38 30.84
C MET A 1 -14.54 -28.01 29.39
N TRP A 2 -13.61 -27.33 28.72
CA TRP A 2 -13.71 -26.98 27.30
C TRP A 2 -13.13 -28.18 26.57
N GLU A 3 -13.95 -28.97 25.90
CA GLU A 3 -13.45 -29.95 24.94
C GLU A 3 -13.05 -29.21 23.68
N ASP A 4 -11.75 -29.24 23.36
CA ASP A 4 -11.20 -28.78 22.08
C ASP A 4 -11.71 -29.70 20.96
N GLU A 5 -12.87 -29.41 20.42
CA GLU A 5 -13.22 -29.88 19.09
C GLU A 5 -12.18 -29.25 18.15
N LYS A 6 -11.34 -30.08 17.55
CA LYS A 6 -10.37 -29.66 16.52
C LYS A 6 -11.13 -29.14 15.31
N VAL A 7 -11.48 -27.88 15.33
CA VAL A 7 -12.10 -27.21 14.19
C VAL A 7 -11.02 -27.04 13.13
N SER A 8 -11.14 -27.76 12.02
CA SER A 8 -10.28 -27.57 10.86
C SER A 8 -10.73 -26.31 10.11
N VAL A 9 -9.97 -25.25 10.23
CA VAL A 9 -10.21 -24.02 9.47
C VAL A 9 -9.38 -24.06 8.19
N PRO A 10 -9.99 -24.02 6.99
CA PRO A 10 -9.25 -23.96 5.74
C PRO A 10 -8.49 -22.64 5.66
N LEU A 11 -7.15 -22.70 5.58
CA LEU A 11 -6.30 -21.54 5.36
C LEU A 11 -6.24 -21.21 3.87
N LEU A 12 -6.11 -19.92 3.57
CA LEU A 12 -5.83 -19.47 2.22
C LEU A 12 -4.43 -19.92 1.79
N SER A 13 -4.20 -19.99 0.47
CA SER A 13 -2.87 -20.28 -0.04
C SER A 13 -1.90 -19.13 0.25
N VAL A 14 -0.61 -19.44 0.35
CA VAL A 14 0.44 -18.46 0.67
C VAL A 14 0.46 -17.30 -0.33
N GLU A 15 0.15 -17.56 -1.60
CA GLU A 15 0.08 -16.53 -2.65
C GLU A 15 -1.09 -15.56 -2.40
N ASN A 16 -2.22 -16.08 -1.85
CA ASN A 16 -3.34 -15.23 -1.46
C ASN A 16 -2.94 -14.31 -0.31
N ASP A 17 -2.28 -14.86 0.70
CA ASP A 17 -1.85 -14.09 1.87
C ASP A 17 -0.82 -13.04 1.47
N ALA A 18 0.19 -13.42 0.66
CA ALA A 18 1.20 -12.49 0.16
C ALA A 18 0.59 -11.35 -0.66
N PHE A 19 -0.38 -11.68 -1.53
CA PHE A 19 -1.10 -10.68 -2.32
C PHE A 19 -2.03 -9.81 -1.46
N TYR A 20 -2.73 -10.41 -0.50
CA TYR A 20 -3.63 -9.68 0.41
C TYR A 20 -2.87 -8.68 1.26
N VAL A 21 -1.79 -9.11 1.93
CA VAL A 21 -0.96 -8.21 2.76
C VAL A 21 -0.39 -7.06 1.93
N PHE A 22 0.07 -7.37 0.70
CA PHE A 22 0.54 -6.35 -0.24
C PHE A 22 -0.54 -5.33 -0.57
N THR A 23 -1.71 -5.77 -1.01
CA THR A 23 -2.82 -4.87 -1.39
C THR A 23 -3.35 -4.09 -0.20
N HIS A 24 -3.32 -4.68 1.00
CA HIS A 24 -3.74 -4.02 2.22
C HIS A 24 -2.85 -2.82 2.55
N PHE A 25 -1.53 -3.01 2.63
CA PHE A 25 -0.66 -1.87 2.91
C PHE A 25 -0.60 -0.86 1.76
N LEU A 26 -0.77 -1.30 0.51
CA LEU A 26 -0.86 -0.42 -0.64
C LEU A 26 -2.09 0.51 -0.57
N GLN A 27 -3.22 0.02 -0.07
CA GLN A 27 -4.38 0.88 0.20
C GLN A 27 -4.07 1.96 1.24
N HIS A 28 -3.33 1.63 2.30
CA HIS A 28 -2.89 2.62 3.28
C HIS A 28 -1.94 3.64 2.65
N PHE A 29 -0.99 3.18 1.84
CA PHE A 29 -0.09 4.05 1.10
C PHE A 29 -0.85 5.12 0.29
N TYR A 30 -1.88 4.71 -0.47
CA TYR A 30 -2.69 5.64 -1.28
C TYR A 30 -3.66 6.49 -0.46
N LYS A 31 -4.09 6.07 0.72
CA LYS A 31 -5.09 6.79 1.53
C LYS A 31 -4.51 7.84 2.47
N GLY A 32 -3.25 7.78 2.81
CA GLY A 32 -2.69 8.75 3.75
C GLY A 32 -1.41 8.35 4.45
N GLY A 33 -0.73 7.36 3.92
CA GLY A 33 0.56 6.88 4.42
C GLY A 33 0.50 5.46 4.97
N VAL A 34 1.62 4.78 4.83
CA VAL A 34 1.81 3.39 5.26
C VAL A 34 2.91 3.32 6.32
N GLY A 35 2.70 2.50 7.34
CA GLY A 35 3.72 2.21 8.33
C GLY A 35 4.76 1.21 7.79
N LEU A 36 6.04 1.45 8.08
CA LEU A 36 7.12 0.52 7.75
C LEU A 36 6.84 -0.90 8.27
N ARG A 37 6.21 -1.01 9.44
CA ARG A 37 5.83 -2.30 10.02
C ARG A 37 5.00 -3.14 9.06
N GLN A 38 4.01 -2.56 8.39
CA GLN A 38 3.15 -3.28 7.46
C GLN A 38 3.94 -3.82 6.25
N ILE A 39 4.92 -3.06 5.79
CA ILE A 39 5.82 -3.52 4.71
C ILE A 39 6.78 -4.60 5.23
N CYS A 40 7.29 -4.46 6.46
CA CYS A 40 8.12 -5.50 7.09
C CYS A 40 7.33 -6.81 7.31
N ASP A 41 6.06 -6.73 7.69
CA ASP A 41 5.20 -7.91 7.83
C ASP A 41 5.05 -8.65 6.49
N TRP A 42 4.88 -7.90 5.38
CA TRP A 42 4.89 -8.47 4.03
C TRP A 42 6.23 -9.11 3.66
N CYS A 43 7.36 -8.43 3.91
CA CYS A 43 8.69 -8.99 3.69
C CYS A 43 8.92 -10.28 4.49
N ARG A 44 8.51 -10.28 5.76
CA ARG A 44 8.60 -11.45 6.62
C ARG A 44 7.78 -12.62 6.11
N LEU A 45 6.56 -12.38 5.65
CA LEU A 45 5.71 -13.39 5.05
C LEU A 45 6.38 -14.00 3.81
N LEU A 46 6.85 -13.17 2.89
CA LEU A 46 7.56 -13.62 1.68
C LEU A 46 8.81 -14.44 2.03
N TRP A 47 9.61 -13.98 2.98
CA TRP A 47 10.81 -14.69 3.45
C TRP A 47 10.48 -16.05 4.07
N THR A 48 9.50 -16.07 5.00
CA THR A 48 9.14 -17.29 5.73
C THR A 48 8.51 -18.34 4.83
N CYS A 49 7.76 -17.92 3.83
CA CYS A 49 7.01 -18.81 2.95
C CYS A 49 7.64 -18.97 1.55
N ARG A 50 8.87 -18.50 1.32
CA ARG A 50 9.51 -18.46 -0.01
C ARG A 50 9.49 -19.80 -0.74
N ASP A 51 9.70 -20.91 0.01
CA ASP A 51 9.77 -22.26 -0.56
C ASP A 51 8.37 -22.87 -0.83
N LYS A 52 7.31 -22.21 -0.37
CA LYS A 52 5.91 -22.64 -0.54
C LYS A 52 5.14 -21.75 -1.51
N LEU A 53 5.77 -20.67 -2.00
CA LEU A 53 5.13 -19.73 -2.91
C LEU A 53 5.02 -20.30 -4.32
N GLU A 54 3.79 -20.44 -4.81
CA GLU A 54 3.53 -20.74 -6.22
C GLU A 54 3.65 -19.43 -7.04
N LEU A 55 4.84 -19.21 -7.61
CA LEU A 55 5.20 -17.94 -8.28
C LEU A 55 4.35 -17.62 -9.50
N GLN A 56 3.88 -18.63 -10.24
CA GLN A 56 3.05 -18.43 -11.41
C GLN A 56 1.67 -17.87 -11.04
N SER A 57 1.05 -18.43 -10.01
CA SER A 57 -0.23 -17.98 -9.47
C SER A 57 -0.12 -16.55 -8.93
N LEU A 58 0.93 -16.27 -8.14
CA LEU A 58 1.20 -14.93 -7.60
C LEU A 58 1.38 -13.92 -8.74
N ARG A 59 2.17 -14.23 -9.77
CA ARG A 59 2.38 -13.37 -10.94
C ARG A 59 1.07 -13.06 -11.66
N SER A 60 0.24 -14.09 -11.88
CA SER A 60 -1.05 -13.94 -12.55
C SER A 60 -2.00 -13.03 -11.78
N ARG A 61 -2.02 -13.13 -10.43
CA ARG A 61 -2.83 -12.26 -9.56
C ARG A 61 -2.38 -10.80 -9.63
N ILE A 62 -1.08 -10.56 -9.47
CA ILE A 62 -0.48 -9.21 -9.54
C ILE A 62 -0.79 -8.57 -10.90
N HIS A 63 -0.60 -9.33 -11.99
CA HIS A 63 -0.85 -8.85 -13.35
C HIS A 63 -2.33 -8.54 -13.59
N ARG A 64 -3.24 -9.45 -13.21
CA ARG A 64 -4.70 -9.23 -13.35
C ARG A 64 -5.20 -8.04 -12.54
N ALA A 65 -4.60 -7.78 -11.39
CA ALA A 65 -4.91 -6.61 -10.57
C ALA A 65 -4.30 -5.30 -11.14
N GLY A 66 -3.40 -5.37 -12.13
CA GLY A 66 -2.69 -4.23 -12.68
C GLY A 66 -1.60 -3.66 -11.76
N LEU A 67 -1.15 -4.42 -10.76
CA LEU A 67 -0.26 -3.96 -9.68
C LEU A 67 1.22 -4.35 -9.90
N THR A 68 1.60 -4.68 -11.14
CA THR A 68 2.98 -5.11 -11.45
C THR A 68 4.01 -4.02 -11.15
N SER A 69 3.65 -2.76 -11.41
CA SER A 69 4.52 -1.60 -11.16
C SER A 69 4.77 -1.38 -9.68
N GLU A 70 3.69 -1.43 -8.89
CA GLU A 70 3.74 -1.27 -7.44
C GLU A 70 4.52 -2.41 -6.79
N TRP A 71 4.24 -3.65 -7.18
CA TRP A 71 4.95 -4.82 -6.65
C TRP A 71 6.45 -4.69 -6.85
N LYS A 72 6.91 -4.36 -8.07
CA LYS A 72 8.34 -4.19 -8.39
C LYS A 72 8.96 -3.02 -7.63
N ALA A 73 8.25 -1.89 -7.52
CA ALA A 73 8.78 -0.73 -6.83
C ALA A 73 8.89 -0.95 -5.31
N PHE A 74 7.88 -1.57 -4.69
CA PHE A 74 7.95 -1.94 -3.26
C PHE A 74 8.93 -3.09 -3.02
N GLY A 75 9.10 -4.01 -3.98
CA GLY A 75 10.15 -5.02 -3.92
C GLY A 75 11.55 -4.40 -3.93
N ALA A 76 11.80 -3.42 -4.81
CA ALA A 76 13.04 -2.67 -4.82
C ALA A 76 13.25 -1.87 -3.52
N PHE A 77 12.17 -1.30 -2.96
CA PHE A 77 12.20 -0.65 -1.65
C PHE A 77 12.58 -1.62 -0.53
N ALA A 78 11.95 -2.79 -0.50
CA ALA A 78 12.21 -3.82 0.52
C ALA A 78 13.68 -4.30 0.48
N VAL A 79 14.22 -4.55 -0.69
CA VAL A 79 15.63 -4.95 -0.85
C VAL A 79 16.57 -3.82 -0.46
N LYS A 80 16.35 -2.60 -0.94
CA LYS A 80 17.26 -1.48 -0.75
C LYS A 80 17.27 -0.94 0.68
N TYR A 81 16.10 -0.82 1.32
CA TYR A 81 15.94 -0.10 2.58
C TYR A 81 15.62 -0.99 3.78
N LEU A 82 15.06 -2.19 3.55
CA LEU A 82 14.71 -3.09 4.63
C LEU A 82 15.60 -4.34 4.71
N GLY A 83 16.59 -4.47 3.80
CA GLY A 83 17.52 -5.58 3.78
C GLY A 83 16.91 -6.92 3.37
N MET A 84 15.77 -6.89 2.64
CA MET A 84 15.17 -8.12 2.10
C MET A 84 16.13 -8.77 1.11
N PRO A 85 16.50 -10.07 1.28
CA PRO A 85 17.34 -10.77 0.31
C PRO A 85 16.68 -10.82 -1.07
N THR A 86 17.48 -10.59 -2.10
CA THR A 86 17.01 -10.53 -3.50
C THR A 86 16.35 -11.82 -3.96
N GLU A 87 16.88 -12.96 -3.52
CA GLU A 87 16.39 -14.31 -3.83
C GLU A 87 15.04 -14.62 -3.19
N ALA A 88 14.73 -13.94 -2.10
CA ALA A 88 13.46 -14.10 -1.39
C ALA A 88 12.38 -13.08 -1.81
N MET A 89 12.76 -12.11 -2.66
CA MET A 89 11.83 -11.11 -3.17
C MET A 89 11.28 -11.53 -4.54
N PRO A 90 10.03 -12.03 -4.65
CA PRO A 90 9.48 -12.47 -5.92
C PRO A 90 9.44 -11.33 -6.96
N PHE A 91 9.93 -11.61 -8.16
CA PHE A 91 9.96 -10.70 -9.30
C PHE A 91 10.80 -9.44 -9.08
N TYR A 92 11.77 -9.50 -8.16
CA TYR A 92 12.73 -8.42 -7.97
C TYR A 92 13.45 -8.06 -9.27
N SER A 93 13.75 -6.79 -9.43
CA SER A 93 14.57 -6.29 -10.53
C SER A 93 15.42 -5.13 -10.02
N ALA A 94 16.72 -5.21 -10.29
CA ALA A 94 17.69 -4.15 -9.96
C ALA A 94 17.70 -3.00 -10.98
N ASP A 95 16.69 -2.91 -11.85
CA ASP A 95 16.56 -1.83 -12.82
C ASP A 95 16.51 -0.46 -12.15
N SER A 96 17.23 0.49 -12.72
CA SER A 96 17.35 1.85 -12.18
C SER A 96 16.02 2.60 -12.06
N GLY A 97 15.03 2.25 -12.90
CA GLY A 97 13.68 2.80 -12.82
C GLY A 97 12.96 2.39 -11.54
N TRP A 98 13.08 1.12 -11.14
CA TRP A 98 12.48 0.64 -9.91
C TRP A 98 13.21 1.17 -8.68
N MET A 99 14.52 1.29 -8.74
CA MET A 99 15.31 1.89 -7.66
C MET A 99 14.95 3.35 -7.44
N ARG A 100 14.77 4.15 -8.49
CA ARG A 100 14.28 5.55 -8.36
C ARG A 100 12.87 5.61 -7.76
N LYS A 101 11.99 4.68 -8.10
CA LYS A 101 10.65 4.60 -7.47
C LYS A 101 10.75 4.22 -5.99
N ALA A 102 11.65 3.30 -5.63
CA ALA A 102 11.92 2.95 -4.25
C ALA A 102 12.40 4.16 -3.42
N ASP A 103 13.26 5.02 -4.00
CA ASP A 103 13.70 6.26 -3.33
C ASP A 103 12.55 7.23 -3.07
N LYS A 104 11.66 7.39 -4.05
CA LYS A 104 10.46 8.22 -3.89
C LYS A 104 9.49 7.66 -2.86
N ILE A 105 9.32 6.34 -2.82
CA ILE A 105 8.51 5.66 -1.78
C ILE A 105 9.11 5.91 -0.41
N CYS A 106 10.43 5.77 -0.26
CA CYS A 106 11.13 6.03 0.99
C CYS A 106 10.90 7.46 1.47
N SER A 107 11.15 8.44 0.59
CA SER A 107 10.95 9.86 0.90
C SER A 107 9.51 10.15 1.32
N PHE A 108 8.53 9.59 0.61
CA PHE A 108 7.11 9.77 0.94
C PHE A 108 6.75 9.17 2.31
N ILE A 109 7.24 7.96 2.61
CA ILE A 109 6.97 7.30 3.91
C ILE A 109 7.57 8.11 5.06
N LEU A 110 8.78 8.64 4.88
CA LEU A 110 9.45 9.45 5.91
C LEU A 110 8.75 10.80 6.12
N GLU A 111 8.27 11.43 5.05
CA GLU A 111 7.55 12.70 5.11
C GLU A 111 6.18 12.56 5.78
N VAL A 112 5.40 11.57 5.36
CA VAL A 112 4.01 11.39 5.81
C VAL A 112 3.92 10.69 7.16
N GLY A 113 4.88 9.81 7.44
CA GLY A 113 4.91 9.00 8.64
C GLY A 113 3.88 7.86 8.63
N ASN A 114 3.82 7.14 9.76
CA ASN A 114 2.89 6.03 9.94
C ASN A 114 1.44 6.53 9.90
N MET A 115 0.68 6.13 8.90
CA MET A 115 -0.73 6.53 8.71
C MET A 115 -0.96 8.06 8.77
N GLY A 116 0.03 8.84 8.36
CA GLY A 116 -0.07 10.30 8.38
C GLY A 116 0.14 10.93 9.76
N HIS A 117 0.69 10.22 10.74
CA HIS A 117 0.92 10.74 12.09
C HIS A 117 1.86 11.95 12.16
N ASN A 118 2.77 12.10 11.20
CA ASN A 118 3.63 13.30 11.11
C ASN A 118 2.85 14.54 10.65
N ARG A 119 1.58 14.41 10.32
CA ARG A 119 0.73 15.52 9.88
C ARG A 119 0.03 16.13 11.07
N ASP A 120 0.50 17.29 11.50
CA ASP A 120 -0.18 18.03 12.55
C ASP A 120 -1.59 18.45 12.08
N SER A 121 -2.60 17.87 12.70
CA SER A 121 -4.01 18.23 12.48
C SER A 121 -4.57 19.13 13.59
N SER A 122 -3.78 19.37 14.65
CA SER A 122 -4.23 20.13 15.83
C SER A 122 -4.55 21.58 15.49
N PHE A 123 -3.75 22.19 14.61
CA PHE A 123 -3.94 23.56 14.15
C PHE A 123 -5.31 23.76 13.50
N PHE A 124 -5.82 22.77 12.74
CA PHE A 124 -7.08 22.89 12.02
C PHE A 124 -8.32 22.64 12.88
N ARG A 125 -8.18 22.12 14.10
CA ARG A 125 -9.31 21.91 15.03
C ARG A 125 -10.04 23.20 15.40
N LYS A 126 -9.35 24.34 15.35
CA LYS A 126 -9.87 25.67 15.71
C LYS A 126 -10.72 26.31 14.59
N TYR A 127 -10.68 25.77 13.37
CA TYR A 127 -11.37 26.38 12.23
C TYR A 127 -12.77 25.79 12.00
N PRO A 128 -13.70 26.57 11.38
CA PRO A 128 -15.02 26.09 10.98
C PRO A 128 -14.93 24.84 10.11
N TYR A 129 -15.98 24.03 10.14
CA TYR A 129 -16.08 22.76 9.41
C TYR A 129 -15.70 22.86 7.92
N VAL A 130 -16.17 23.92 7.24
CA VAL A 130 -15.92 24.16 5.80
C VAL A 130 -14.42 24.31 5.52
N ILE A 131 -13.70 25.11 6.34
CA ILE A 131 -12.25 25.32 6.19
C ILE A 131 -11.50 24.00 6.45
N ARG A 132 -11.89 23.25 7.48
CA ARG A 132 -11.31 21.93 7.77
C ARG A 132 -11.48 20.97 6.60
N LYS A 133 -12.67 20.95 5.98
CA LYS A 133 -12.95 20.09 4.82
C LYS A 133 -12.15 20.51 3.60
N ALA A 134 -12.03 21.82 3.33
CA ALA A 134 -11.19 22.36 2.25
C ALA A 134 -9.71 22.00 2.44
N CYS A 135 -9.16 22.15 3.64
CA CYS A 135 -7.79 21.76 3.94
C CYS A 135 -7.56 20.24 3.81
N SER A 136 -8.54 19.42 4.23
CA SER A 136 -8.49 17.96 4.04
C SER A 136 -8.48 17.59 2.55
N LEU A 137 -9.26 18.27 1.73
CA LEU A 137 -9.28 18.08 0.28
C LEU A 137 -7.94 18.49 -0.35
N GLY A 138 -7.38 19.64 0.04
CA GLY A 138 -6.08 20.10 -0.44
C GLY A 138 -4.97 19.10 -0.13
N ARG A 139 -4.96 18.50 1.07
CA ARG A 139 -4.03 17.44 1.44
C ARG A 139 -4.18 16.20 0.57
N ARG A 140 -5.41 15.76 0.31
CA ARG A 140 -5.67 14.61 -0.57
C ARG A 140 -5.17 14.85 -1.99
N ILE A 141 -5.33 16.06 -2.50
CA ILE A 141 -4.82 16.45 -3.82
C ILE A 141 -3.27 16.43 -3.81
N SER A 142 -2.64 16.96 -2.77
CA SER A 142 -1.18 16.90 -2.62
C SER A 142 -0.65 15.46 -2.59
N ASP A 143 -1.27 14.59 -1.78
CA ASP A 143 -0.91 13.16 -1.72
C ASP A 143 -1.06 12.50 -3.08
N LEU A 144 -2.14 12.81 -3.77
CA LEU A 144 -2.39 12.31 -5.10
C LEU A 144 -1.32 12.73 -6.11
N CYS A 145 -0.86 13.99 -6.04
CA CYS A 145 0.24 14.47 -6.87
C CYS A 145 1.56 13.74 -6.55
N HIS A 146 1.82 13.43 -5.26
CA HIS A 146 2.98 12.64 -4.87
C HIS A 146 2.90 11.20 -5.40
N HIS A 147 1.74 10.55 -5.24
CA HIS A 147 1.54 9.21 -5.79
C HIS A 147 1.64 9.17 -7.32
N ALA A 148 1.11 10.20 -8.01
CA ALA A 148 1.19 10.30 -9.47
C ALA A 148 2.63 10.42 -9.98
N ARG A 149 3.55 11.00 -9.19
CA ARG A 149 4.98 11.03 -9.52
C ARG A 149 5.66 9.67 -9.42
N ILE A 150 5.08 8.73 -8.68
CA ILE A 150 5.60 7.37 -8.48
C ILE A 150 4.86 6.40 -9.40
N PHE A 151 3.52 6.46 -9.38
CA PHE A 151 2.61 5.56 -10.09
C PHE A 151 1.52 6.35 -10.82
N PRO A 152 1.81 6.96 -12.00
CA PRO A 152 0.87 7.89 -12.65
C PRO A 152 -0.45 7.23 -13.06
N LEU A 153 -0.41 6.02 -13.63
CA LEU A 153 -1.61 5.33 -14.11
C LEU A 153 -2.52 4.88 -12.95
N ASP A 154 -1.93 4.35 -11.89
CA ASP A 154 -2.68 3.82 -10.76
C ASP A 154 -3.21 4.93 -9.87
N SER A 155 -2.46 6.03 -9.76
CA SER A 155 -2.95 7.25 -9.13
C SER A 155 -4.15 7.85 -9.87
N ALA A 156 -4.16 7.83 -11.19
CA ALA A 156 -5.30 8.27 -11.98
C ALA A 156 -6.54 7.39 -11.76
N ARG A 157 -6.38 6.06 -11.76
CA ARG A 157 -7.47 5.11 -11.48
C ARG A 157 -8.03 5.27 -10.08
N PHE A 158 -7.14 5.40 -9.08
CA PHE A 158 -7.53 5.58 -7.69
C PHE A 158 -8.24 6.91 -7.47
N SER A 159 -7.79 7.99 -8.12
CA SER A 159 -8.42 9.31 -8.07
C SER A 159 -9.83 9.27 -8.63
N PHE A 160 -10.01 8.64 -9.77
CA PHE A 160 -11.32 8.48 -10.39
C PHE A 160 -12.29 7.75 -9.45
N ALA A 161 -11.84 6.66 -8.83
CA ALA A 161 -12.65 5.92 -7.86
C ALA A 161 -13.04 6.77 -6.63
N ILE A 162 -12.12 7.59 -6.10
CA ILE A 162 -12.40 8.50 -4.98
C ILE A 162 -13.43 9.56 -5.37
N ILE A 163 -13.28 10.18 -6.55
CA ILE A 163 -14.19 11.21 -7.03
C ILE A 163 -15.59 10.63 -7.22
N VAL A 164 -15.71 9.47 -7.88
CA VAL A 164 -17.01 8.81 -8.10
C VAL A 164 -17.67 8.43 -6.77
N ASN A 165 -16.92 7.89 -5.82
CA ASN A 165 -17.47 7.54 -4.50
C ASN A 165 -17.82 8.79 -3.70
N GLY A 166 -17.03 9.86 -3.78
CA GLY A 166 -17.34 11.14 -3.13
C GLY A 166 -18.61 11.79 -3.67
N ILE A 167 -18.83 11.74 -4.99
CA ILE A 167 -20.06 12.21 -5.63
C ILE A 167 -21.24 11.35 -5.18
N LYS A 168 -21.11 10.03 -5.17
CA LYS A 168 -22.17 9.11 -4.71
C LYS A 168 -22.55 9.35 -3.24
N SER A 169 -21.57 9.57 -2.36
CA SER A 169 -21.81 9.88 -0.95
C SER A 169 -22.51 11.23 -0.79
N ALA A 170 -22.05 12.25 -1.52
CA ALA A 170 -22.70 13.57 -1.51
C ALA A 170 -24.15 13.53 -2.02
N LEU A 171 -24.45 12.71 -3.02
CA LEU A 171 -25.81 12.53 -3.54
C LEU A 171 -26.72 11.73 -2.59
N ARG A 172 -26.15 10.91 -1.71
CA ARG A 172 -26.90 10.14 -0.69
C ARG A 172 -27.11 10.91 0.61
N GLY A 173 -26.49 12.09 0.76
CA GLY A 173 -26.63 12.91 1.96
C GLY A 173 -25.85 12.38 3.19
N GLU A 174 -24.82 11.51 2.97
CA GLU A 174 -23.96 10.97 4.01
C GLU A 174 -22.70 11.82 4.24
#